data_8026c8dd012b602527f0cf32ec2b7f58
#
_entry.id   8026c8dd012b602527f0cf32ec2b7f58
#
_cell.length_a   1.000
_cell.length_b   1.000
_cell.length_c   1.000
_cell.angle_alpha   90.00
_cell.angle_beta   90.00
_cell.angle_gamma   90.00
#
_symmetry.space_group_name_H-M   'P 1'
#
loop_
_entity.id
_entity.type
_entity.pdbx_description
1 polymer ?
#
loop_
_entity_poly.entity_id
_entity_poly.type
_entity_poly.pdbx_seq_one_letter_code
_entity_poly.pdbx_strand_id
1 'polypeptide(L)'
;MSTPANYSTDVLREWKESAAFWHAHYQTIRTMFAPVTRALIEDARIIEGDVVLDVAGGSGEPSLTIAELIRPRGLVTCTDAVAEMVAAAKSEAERRGLLNIEFRQCLAESLPFEKHTFDATVCRLGVMFFPDVPAALREMIRVTKSEGTIAFVVWGRSEANPFGNIVTNILAQYTETPPALPDAPGAFRFAEPGKLAGALAEAGVVQVRERRLNFRIEAPLSPEQFWETRSQTSGTLREKLANLPSEQAQKIRSDVLEAVQEFFPNGQMSFPAQMLIVSGEVR
;
A
#
# COMPACT_ATOMS: atom_id res chain seq x y z
N MET A 1 -27.72 1.89 -3.07
CA MET A 1 -26.70 2.94 -2.93
C MET A 1 -26.00 2.66 -1.59
N SER A 2 -24.72 2.25 -1.60
CA SER A 2 -23.96 2.01 -0.36
C SER A 2 -23.64 3.36 0.27
N THR A 3 -23.93 3.50 1.55
CA THR A 3 -23.56 4.71 2.33
C THR A 3 -22.04 4.69 2.63
N PRO A 4 -21.39 5.83 2.90
CA PRO A 4 -19.97 5.88 3.26
C PRO A 4 -19.57 4.94 4.40
N ALA A 5 -20.45 4.72 5.37
CA ALA A 5 -20.23 3.80 6.50
C ALA A 5 -20.12 2.32 6.04
N ASN A 6 -20.93 1.89 5.08
CA ASN A 6 -20.86 0.52 4.54
C ASN A 6 -19.57 0.30 3.74
N TYR A 7 -19.10 1.32 3.02
CA TYR A 7 -17.87 1.26 2.23
C TYR A 7 -16.62 1.06 3.10
N SER A 8 -16.56 1.74 4.25
CA SER A 8 -15.49 1.58 5.24
C SER A 8 -15.42 0.14 5.78
N THR A 9 -16.58 -0.44 6.09
CA THR A 9 -16.68 -1.81 6.62
C THR A 9 -16.23 -2.85 5.60
N ASP A 10 -16.57 -2.68 4.33
CA ASP A 10 -16.21 -3.62 3.26
C ASP A 10 -14.71 -3.61 2.96
N VAL A 11 -14.09 -2.43 2.92
CA VAL A 11 -12.62 -2.29 2.73
C VAL A 11 -11.86 -2.95 3.88
N LEU A 12 -12.25 -2.69 5.14
CA LEU A 12 -11.60 -3.30 6.30
C LEU A 12 -11.77 -4.81 6.32
N ARG A 13 -12.95 -5.33 5.94
CA ARG A 13 -13.19 -6.76 5.83
C ARG A 13 -12.26 -7.40 4.78
N GLU A 14 -12.13 -6.81 3.60
CA GLU A 14 -11.27 -7.30 2.53
C GLU A 14 -9.81 -7.40 2.99
N TRP A 15 -9.28 -6.37 3.67
CA TRP A 15 -7.93 -6.39 4.20
C TRP A 15 -7.74 -7.41 5.32
N LYS A 16 -8.73 -7.56 6.20
CA LYS A 16 -8.73 -8.59 7.24
C LYS A 16 -8.62 -10.00 6.65
N GLU A 17 -9.47 -10.32 5.67
CA GLU A 17 -9.47 -11.61 4.99
C GLU A 17 -8.19 -11.87 4.19
N SER A 18 -7.50 -10.81 3.77
CA SER A 18 -6.27 -10.90 3.00
C SER A 18 -5.00 -10.97 3.86
N ALA A 19 -5.07 -10.62 5.15
CA ALA A 19 -3.90 -10.46 6.02
C ALA A 19 -3.00 -11.71 6.07
N ALA A 20 -3.59 -12.91 6.20
CA ALA A 20 -2.84 -14.16 6.23
C ALA A 20 -2.06 -14.41 4.94
N PHE A 21 -2.62 -14.05 3.78
CA PHE A 21 -1.96 -14.21 2.48
C PHE A 21 -0.83 -13.19 2.30
N TRP A 22 -1.02 -11.95 2.75
CA TRP A 22 0.04 -10.93 2.75
C TRP A 22 1.20 -11.35 3.63
N HIS A 23 0.93 -11.92 4.79
CA HIS A 23 1.96 -12.45 5.68
C HIS A 23 2.70 -13.65 5.05
N ALA A 24 1.98 -14.60 4.45
CA ALA A 24 2.58 -15.76 3.79
C ALA A 24 3.52 -15.38 2.63
N HIS A 25 3.20 -14.32 1.89
CA HIS A 25 4.00 -13.82 0.77
C HIS A 25 4.93 -12.64 1.13
N TYR A 26 5.11 -12.37 2.43
CA TYR A 26 5.81 -11.18 2.93
C TYR A 26 7.18 -10.94 2.27
N GLN A 27 8.05 -11.96 2.22
CA GLN A 27 9.42 -11.82 1.67
C GLN A 27 9.39 -11.46 0.18
N THR A 28 8.53 -12.10 -0.59
CA THR A 28 8.35 -11.81 -2.02
C THR A 28 7.86 -10.38 -2.23
N ILE A 29 6.83 -9.97 -1.48
CA ILE A 29 6.26 -8.61 -1.56
C ILE A 29 7.29 -7.56 -1.13
N ARG A 30 8.04 -7.81 -0.07
CA ARG A 30 9.14 -6.95 0.37
C ARG A 30 10.16 -6.72 -0.74
N THR A 31 10.60 -7.79 -1.39
CA THR A 31 11.59 -7.72 -2.48
C THR A 31 11.04 -6.95 -3.67
N MET A 32 9.81 -7.26 -4.11
CA MET A 32 9.14 -6.57 -5.23
C MET A 32 9.05 -5.06 -5.04
N PHE A 33 8.79 -4.60 -3.82
CA PHE A 33 8.57 -3.19 -3.51
C PHE A 33 9.74 -2.51 -2.78
N ALA A 34 10.90 -3.16 -2.70
CA ALA A 34 12.10 -2.57 -2.08
C ALA A 34 12.52 -1.21 -2.72
N PRO A 35 12.47 -1.02 -4.06
CA PRO A 35 12.75 0.28 -4.65
C PRO A 35 11.79 1.38 -4.18
N VAL A 36 10.51 1.02 -3.96
CA VAL A 36 9.46 1.93 -3.48
C VAL A 36 9.71 2.34 -2.03
N THR A 37 10.03 1.36 -1.17
CA THR A 37 10.36 1.61 0.23
C THR A 37 11.57 2.55 0.35
N ARG A 38 12.63 2.31 -0.43
CA ARG A 38 13.82 3.17 -0.44
C ARG A 38 13.46 4.59 -0.85
N ALA A 39 12.73 4.75 -1.94
CA ALA A 39 12.35 6.05 -2.45
C ALA A 39 11.46 6.82 -1.46
N LEU A 40 10.54 6.15 -0.75
CA LEU A 40 9.73 6.77 0.30
C LEU A 40 10.58 7.26 1.46
N ILE A 41 11.54 6.46 1.93
CA ILE A 41 12.45 6.81 3.02
C ILE A 41 13.30 8.04 2.64
N GLU A 42 13.82 8.09 1.42
CA GLU A 42 14.59 9.21 0.88
C GLU A 42 13.75 10.51 0.85
N ASP A 43 12.53 10.45 0.29
CA ASP A 43 11.63 11.60 0.18
C ASP A 43 11.06 12.05 1.54
N ALA A 44 10.92 11.12 2.50
CA ALA A 44 10.58 11.43 3.88
C ALA A 44 11.76 11.97 4.70
N ARG A 45 12.99 11.98 4.12
CA ARG A 45 14.23 12.44 4.76
C ARG A 45 14.54 11.73 6.09
N ILE A 46 14.13 10.47 6.21
CA ILE A 46 14.32 9.68 7.43
C ILE A 46 15.80 9.39 7.64
N ILE A 47 16.29 9.70 8.84
CA ILE A 47 17.68 9.48 9.23
C ILE A 47 17.79 8.70 10.55
N GLU A 48 19.01 8.31 10.92
CA GLU A 48 19.29 7.64 12.18
C GLU A 48 18.83 8.51 13.37
N GLY A 49 18.09 7.90 14.28
CA GLY A 49 17.61 8.54 15.50
C GLY A 49 16.20 9.13 15.42
N ASP A 50 15.58 9.18 14.23
CA ASP A 50 14.22 9.71 14.05
C ASP A 50 13.16 8.87 14.78
N VAL A 51 12.08 9.54 15.17
CA VAL A 51 10.83 8.94 15.61
C VAL A 51 9.84 9.00 14.46
N VAL A 52 9.50 7.82 13.91
CA VAL A 52 8.75 7.72 12.65
C VAL A 52 7.40 7.04 12.87
N LEU A 53 6.34 7.61 12.29
CA LEU A 53 5.02 7.00 12.20
C LEU A 53 4.82 6.41 10.79
N ASP A 54 4.45 5.15 10.73
CA ASP A 54 3.97 4.50 9.50
C ASP A 54 2.47 4.22 9.61
N VAL A 55 1.68 4.89 8.77
CA VAL A 55 0.21 4.80 8.76
C VAL A 55 -0.24 3.83 7.69
N ALA A 56 -1.05 2.85 8.07
CA ALA A 56 -1.46 1.71 7.24
C ALA A 56 -0.23 0.87 6.81
N GLY A 57 0.62 0.51 7.78
CA GLY A 57 1.86 -0.25 7.55
C GLY A 57 1.66 -1.71 7.16
N GLY A 58 0.41 -2.20 7.17
CA GLY A 58 0.05 -3.55 6.75
C GLY A 58 0.82 -4.61 7.51
N SER A 59 1.39 -5.58 6.79
CA SER A 59 2.22 -6.65 7.36
C SER A 59 3.65 -6.23 7.72
N GLY A 60 3.95 -4.90 7.76
CA GLY A 60 5.16 -4.36 8.36
C GLY A 60 6.13 -3.61 7.44
N GLU A 61 5.89 -3.50 6.13
CA GLU A 61 6.72 -2.65 5.26
C GLU A 61 5.99 -1.36 4.87
N PRO A 62 6.60 -0.19 5.04
CA PRO A 62 8.04 0.10 5.23
C PRO A 62 8.55 0.09 6.68
N SER A 63 7.70 -0.01 7.70
CA SER A 63 8.06 0.10 9.12
C SER A 63 9.30 -0.68 9.52
N LEU A 64 9.38 -1.97 9.12
CA LEU A 64 10.48 -2.86 9.53
C LEU A 64 11.80 -2.45 8.87
N THR A 65 11.76 -2.02 7.61
CA THR A 65 12.95 -1.49 6.92
C THR A 65 13.39 -0.15 7.53
N ILE A 66 12.46 0.72 7.91
CA ILE A 66 12.76 1.98 8.60
C ILE A 66 13.38 1.69 9.97
N ALA A 67 12.81 0.75 10.76
CA ALA A 67 13.35 0.38 12.06
C ALA A 67 14.78 -0.16 11.98
N GLU A 68 15.14 -0.91 10.93
CA GLU A 68 16.52 -1.32 10.67
C GLU A 68 17.46 -0.12 10.40
N LEU A 69 16.96 0.89 9.70
CA LEU A 69 17.75 2.05 9.27
C LEU A 69 18.05 3.03 10.42
N ILE A 70 17.04 3.33 11.25
CA ILE A 70 17.13 4.42 12.26
C ILE A 70 17.77 4.01 13.59
N ARG A 71 18.23 2.74 13.71
CA ARG A 71 18.97 2.26 14.90
C ARG A 71 20.25 3.03 15.13
N PRO A 72 20.78 3.12 16.39
CA PRO A 72 20.25 2.47 17.59
C PRO A 72 19.22 3.32 18.37
N ARG A 73 18.99 4.58 18.04
CA ARG A 73 18.24 5.53 18.87
C ARG A 73 16.84 5.87 18.35
N GLY A 74 16.57 5.61 17.08
CA GLY A 74 15.26 5.89 16.48
C GLY A 74 14.19 4.89 16.89
N LEU A 75 12.92 5.31 16.78
CA LEU A 75 11.75 4.50 17.08
C LEU A 75 10.75 4.56 15.92
N VAL A 76 10.20 3.43 15.53
CA VAL A 76 9.07 3.37 14.59
C VAL A 76 7.78 3.04 15.33
N THR A 77 6.70 3.72 15.00
CA THR A 77 5.35 3.28 15.34
C THR A 77 4.64 2.83 14.07
N CYS A 78 4.40 1.53 13.94
CA CYS A 78 3.63 0.93 12.85
C CYS A 78 2.15 0.87 13.23
N THR A 79 1.29 1.47 12.40
CA THR A 79 -0.16 1.45 12.63
C THR A 79 -0.90 0.83 11.46
N ASP A 80 -2.00 0.15 11.76
CA ASP A 80 -2.97 -0.32 10.78
C ASP A 80 -4.35 -0.41 11.40
N ALA A 81 -5.40 -0.27 10.58
CA ALA A 81 -6.78 -0.41 11.03
C ALA A 81 -7.16 -1.88 11.31
N VAL A 82 -6.45 -2.83 10.72
CA VAL A 82 -6.71 -4.27 10.77
C VAL A 82 -5.79 -4.94 11.79
N ALA A 83 -6.37 -5.53 12.83
CA ALA A 83 -5.61 -6.18 13.90
C ALA A 83 -4.72 -7.32 13.39
N GLU A 84 -5.19 -8.08 12.41
CA GLU A 84 -4.45 -9.19 11.80
C GLU A 84 -3.20 -8.71 11.04
N MET A 85 -3.25 -7.52 10.42
CA MET A 85 -2.08 -6.87 9.80
C MET A 85 -1.06 -6.45 10.86
N VAL A 86 -1.53 -5.81 11.94
CA VAL A 86 -0.68 -5.43 13.09
C VAL A 86 0.01 -6.65 13.69
N ALA A 87 -0.72 -7.76 13.87
CA ALA A 87 -0.17 -9.01 14.39
C ALA A 87 0.89 -9.61 13.45
N ALA A 88 0.65 -9.58 12.15
CA ALA A 88 1.60 -10.06 11.14
C ALA A 88 2.90 -9.22 11.16
N ALA A 89 2.79 -7.90 11.20
CA ALA A 89 3.92 -6.98 11.30
C ALA A 89 4.75 -7.23 12.57
N LYS A 90 4.07 -7.42 13.70
CA LYS A 90 4.72 -7.73 14.98
C LYS A 90 5.49 -9.04 14.94
N SER A 91 4.88 -10.11 14.41
CA SER A 91 5.52 -11.41 14.25
C SER A 91 6.79 -11.31 13.39
N GLU A 92 6.74 -10.54 12.32
CA GLU A 92 7.92 -10.35 11.45
C GLU A 92 9.01 -9.50 12.12
N ALA A 93 8.66 -8.51 12.92
CA ALA A 93 9.62 -7.74 13.72
C ALA A 93 10.34 -8.63 14.76
N GLU A 94 9.59 -9.48 15.46
CA GLU A 94 10.13 -10.45 16.40
C GLU A 94 11.10 -11.42 15.69
N ARG A 95 10.73 -11.94 14.53
CA ARG A 95 11.58 -12.82 13.71
C ARG A 95 12.90 -12.14 13.28
N ARG A 96 12.87 -10.81 13.06
CA ARG A 96 14.07 -10.01 12.72
C ARG A 96 14.84 -9.50 13.94
N GLY A 97 14.34 -9.70 15.16
CA GLY A 97 14.94 -9.17 16.38
C GLY A 97 14.93 -7.64 16.46
N LEU A 98 13.91 -6.99 15.92
CA LEU A 98 13.74 -5.54 15.98
C LEU A 98 13.09 -5.17 17.32
N LEU A 99 13.76 -4.31 18.09
CA LEU A 99 13.31 -3.86 19.42
C LEU A 99 12.88 -2.39 19.44
N ASN A 100 13.17 -1.66 18.35
CA ASN A 100 12.88 -0.23 18.21
C ASN A 100 11.65 0.01 17.32
N ILE A 101 10.61 -0.79 17.51
CA ILE A 101 9.35 -0.67 16.78
C ILE A 101 8.17 -0.99 17.70
N GLU A 102 7.16 -0.15 17.67
CA GLU A 102 5.88 -0.31 18.36
C GLU A 102 4.75 -0.52 17.35
N PHE A 103 3.67 -1.16 17.81
CA PHE A 103 2.53 -1.50 16.98
C PHE A 103 1.23 -1.02 17.58
N ARG A 104 0.36 -0.37 16.78
CA ARG A 104 -0.95 0.12 17.21
C ARG A 104 -2.02 -0.19 16.17
N GLN A 105 -3.10 -0.77 16.62
CA GLN A 105 -4.32 -0.83 15.80
C GLN A 105 -5.08 0.50 15.96
N CYS A 106 -5.22 1.25 14.89
CA CYS A 106 -6.04 2.47 14.85
C CYS A 106 -6.40 2.85 13.40
N LEU A 107 -7.43 3.67 13.26
CA LEU A 107 -7.78 4.29 11.98
C LEU A 107 -6.84 5.49 11.72
N ALA A 108 -6.56 5.75 10.44
CA ALA A 108 -5.77 6.92 10.04
C ALA A 108 -6.47 8.24 10.37
N GLU A 109 -7.81 8.22 10.40
CA GLU A 109 -8.68 9.35 10.73
C GLU A 109 -8.74 9.69 12.23
N SER A 110 -8.13 8.83 13.08
CA SER A 110 -8.13 9.02 14.54
C SER A 110 -6.88 8.37 15.16
N LEU A 111 -5.76 9.08 15.07
CA LEU A 111 -4.47 8.62 15.56
C LEU A 111 -4.33 8.88 17.06
N PRO A 112 -4.11 7.84 17.91
CA PRO A 112 -4.08 7.98 19.37
C PRO A 112 -2.71 8.45 19.87
N PHE A 113 -2.18 9.52 19.25
CA PHE A 113 -0.88 10.10 19.58
C PHE A 113 -1.02 11.58 19.87
N GLU A 114 -0.12 12.10 20.70
CA GLU A 114 -0.02 13.53 20.96
C GLU A 114 0.41 14.29 19.69
N LYS A 115 0.06 15.58 19.65
CA LYS A 115 0.52 16.45 18.57
C LYS A 115 2.06 16.57 18.59
N HIS A 116 2.64 16.75 17.41
CA HIS A 116 4.08 17.01 17.24
C HIS A 116 4.98 15.91 17.85
N THR A 117 4.59 14.65 17.70
CA THR A 117 5.32 13.48 18.24
C THR A 117 6.40 12.98 17.31
N PHE A 118 6.11 12.91 15.99
CA PHE A 118 6.94 12.22 15.01
C PHE A 118 7.76 13.18 14.16
N ASP A 119 9.03 12.82 13.90
CA ASP A 119 9.91 13.56 12.99
C ASP A 119 9.47 13.37 11.54
N ALA A 120 9.01 12.17 11.21
CA ALA A 120 8.42 11.86 9.91
C ALA A 120 7.18 10.97 10.04
N THR A 121 6.19 11.22 9.17
CA THR A 121 5.01 10.36 9.02
C THR A 121 4.93 9.86 7.58
N VAL A 122 4.84 8.55 7.40
CA VAL A 122 4.80 7.92 6.08
C VAL A 122 3.55 7.07 5.89
N CYS A 123 3.16 6.88 4.62
CA CYS A 123 2.11 5.96 4.24
C CYS A 123 2.41 5.36 2.86
N ARG A 124 2.71 4.08 2.80
CA ARG A 124 3.01 3.36 1.56
C ARG A 124 1.80 2.58 1.08
N LEU A 125 1.16 3.03 0.00
CA LEU A 125 0.03 2.36 -0.66
C LEU A 125 -1.23 2.19 0.22
N GLY A 126 -1.35 3.00 1.30
CA GLY A 126 -2.50 2.95 2.23
C GLY A 126 -3.54 4.04 1.96
N VAL A 127 -3.10 5.29 1.75
CA VAL A 127 -3.98 6.48 1.68
C VAL A 127 -5.11 6.38 0.65
N MET A 128 -4.92 5.62 -0.41
CA MET A 128 -5.91 5.42 -1.46
C MET A 128 -7.14 4.60 -1.01
N PHE A 129 -7.04 3.94 0.14
CA PHE A 129 -8.11 3.14 0.73
C PHE A 129 -8.79 3.83 1.93
N PHE A 130 -8.31 4.99 2.37
CA PHE A 130 -8.92 5.70 3.50
C PHE A 130 -10.32 6.19 3.15
N PRO A 131 -11.32 5.94 4.00
CA PRO A 131 -12.68 6.44 3.81
C PRO A 131 -12.76 7.97 3.79
N ASP A 132 -12.10 8.64 4.74
CA ASP A 132 -12.03 10.09 4.86
C ASP A 132 -10.58 10.58 4.80
N VAL A 133 -10.09 10.79 3.57
CA VAL A 133 -8.70 11.25 3.35
C VAL A 133 -8.43 12.61 4.01
N PRO A 134 -9.31 13.63 3.91
CA PRO A 134 -9.10 14.88 4.63
C PRO A 134 -8.95 14.73 6.14
N ALA A 135 -9.73 13.86 6.78
CA ALA A 135 -9.59 13.58 8.21
C ALA A 135 -8.26 12.90 8.53
N ALA A 136 -7.88 11.88 7.74
CA ALA A 136 -6.61 11.19 7.90
C ALA A 136 -5.41 12.15 7.73
N LEU A 137 -5.42 13.01 6.70
CA LEU A 137 -4.36 13.99 6.50
C LEU A 137 -4.25 14.97 7.67
N ARG A 138 -5.38 15.47 8.19
CA ARG A 138 -5.37 16.34 9.39
C ARG A 138 -4.71 15.65 10.59
N GLU A 139 -5.03 14.38 10.84
CA GLU A 139 -4.44 13.63 11.95
C GLU A 139 -2.94 13.38 11.74
N MET A 140 -2.54 12.96 10.53
CA MET A 140 -1.13 12.76 10.19
C MET A 140 -0.32 14.06 10.35
N ILE A 141 -0.86 15.20 9.92
CA ILE A 141 -0.26 16.52 10.12
C ILE A 141 -0.18 16.85 11.61
N ARG A 142 -1.26 16.66 12.36
CA ARG A 142 -1.32 16.97 13.80
C ARG A 142 -0.23 16.25 14.60
N VAL A 143 0.03 14.98 14.29
CA VAL A 143 0.99 14.16 15.05
C VAL A 143 2.44 14.35 14.58
N THR A 144 2.65 14.90 13.39
CA THR A 144 3.98 15.22 12.86
C THR A 144 4.48 16.53 13.47
N LYS A 145 5.76 16.60 13.84
CA LYS A 145 6.40 17.82 14.37
C LYS A 145 6.37 18.95 13.35
N SER A 146 6.43 20.21 13.83
CA SER A 146 6.74 21.32 12.94
C SER A 146 8.11 21.10 12.29
N GLU A 147 8.22 21.42 11.00
CA GLU A 147 9.37 21.12 10.14
C GLU A 147 9.59 19.61 9.87
N GLY A 148 8.75 18.73 10.45
CA GLY A 148 8.74 17.32 10.16
C GLY A 148 8.19 17.02 8.77
N THR A 149 8.52 15.85 8.24
CA THR A 149 8.15 15.45 6.88
C THR A 149 6.95 14.51 6.88
N ILE A 150 6.07 14.71 5.91
CA ILE A 150 5.00 13.75 5.58
C ILE A 150 5.22 13.23 4.17
N ALA A 151 5.16 11.90 3.98
CA ALA A 151 5.42 11.31 2.67
C ALA A 151 4.53 10.10 2.36
N PHE A 152 4.14 10.01 1.09
CA PHE A 152 3.23 9.00 0.58
C PHE A 152 3.77 8.34 -0.68
N VAL A 153 3.39 7.08 -0.87
CA VAL A 153 3.50 6.42 -2.17
C VAL A 153 2.12 5.93 -2.59
N VAL A 154 1.76 6.24 -3.84
CA VAL A 154 0.53 5.75 -4.49
C VAL A 154 0.85 5.22 -5.87
N TRP A 155 -0.03 4.36 -6.41
CA TRP A 155 0.08 3.92 -7.79
C TRP A 155 -0.05 5.11 -8.74
N GLY A 156 0.78 5.15 -9.78
CA GLY A 156 0.55 5.98 -10.96
C GLY A 156 -0.58 5.41 -11.83
N ARG A 157 -0.77 5.98 -13.01
CA ARG A 157 -1.87 5.58 -13.91
C ARG A 157 -1.87 4.08 -14.20
N SER A 158 -3.05 3.51 -14.33
CA SER A 158 -3.24 2.06 -14.49
C SER A 158 -2.54 1.51 -15.74
N GLU A 159 -2.49 2.30 -16.82
CA GLU A 159 -1.84 1.92 -18.09
C GLU A 159 -0.33 1.69 -17.93
N ALA A 160 0.30 2.37 -16.97
CA ALA A 160 1.72 2.20 -16.64
C ALA A 160 1.97 1.06 -15.62
N ASN A 161 0.92 0.37 -15.18
CA ASN A 161 0.97 -0.59 -14.08
C ASN A 161 0.27 -1.93 -14.40
N PRO A 162 0.74 -2.67 -15.43
CA PRO A 162 0.11 -3.93 -15.82
C PRO A 162 0.09 -4.96 -14.67
N PHE A 163 1.05 -4.98 -13.77
CA PHE A 163 1.03 -5.82 -12.57
C PHE A 163 -0.25 -5.63 -11.74
N GLY A 164 -0.74 -4.40 -11.62
CA GLY A 164 -1.92 -4.07 -10.81
C GLY A 164 -3.25 -4.34 -11.53
N ASN A 165 -3.30 -4.22 -12.84
CA ASN A 165 -4.57 -4.16 -13.58
C ASN A 165 -4.83 -5.33 -14.55
N ILE A 166 -3.80 -6.05 -15.02
CA ILE A 166 -3.98 -7.07 -16.07
C ILE A 166 -5.00 -8.14 -15.67
N VAL A 167 -4.93 -8.65 -14.45
CA VAL A 167 -5.86 -9.67 -13.94
C VAL A 167 -7.27 -9.11 -13.83
N THR A 168 -7.41 -7.88 -13.32
CA THR A 168 -8.71 -7.21 -13.17
C THR A 168 -9.34 -6.90 -14.53
N ASN A 169 -8.54 -6.48 -15.50
CA ASN A 169 -9.02 -6.19 -16.86
C ASN A 169 -9.52 -7.45 -17.58
N ILE A 170 -8.81 -8.57 -17.42
CA ILE A 170 -9.27 -9.85 -17.98
C ILE A 170 -10.54 -10.31 -17.28
N LEU A 171 -10.57 -10.26 -15.95
CA LEU A 171 -11.76 -10.64 -15.17
C LEU A 171 -13.00 -9.82 -15.56
N ALA A 172 -12.82 -8.53 -15.87
CA ALA A 172 -13.92 -7.65 -16.29
C ALA A 172 -14.55 -8.04 -17.64
N GLN A 173 -13.87 -8.87 -18.45
CA GLN A 173 -14.45 -9.41 -19.69
C GLN A 173 -15.45 -10.55 -19.42
N TYR A 174 -15.38 -11.15 -18.24
CA TYR A 174 -16.19 -12.30 -17.83
C TYR A 174 -17.23 -11.97 -16.77
N THR A 175 -17.11 -10.82 -16.12
CA THR A 175 -17.99 -10.39 -15.04
C THR A 175 -18.43 -8.96 -15.24
N GLU A 176 -19.71 -8.69 -15.00
CA GLU A 176 -20.17 -7.30 -14.90
C GLU A 176 -19.50 -6.63 -13.72
N THR A 177 -18.82 -5.54 -13.97
CA THR A 177 -18.23 -4.71 -12.91
C THR A 177 -18.91 -3.34 -12.99
N PRO A 178 -19.68 -2.96 -11.97
CA PRO A 178 -20.27 -1.63 -11.92
C PRO A 178 -19.16 -0.57 -12.03
N PRO A 179 -19.42 0.56 -12.71
CA PRO A 179 -18.45 1.65 -12.75
C PRO A 179 -18.13 2.09 -11.33
N ALA A 180 -16.84 2.27 -11.05
CA ALA A 180 -16.40 2.79 -9.76
C ALA A 180 -16.98 4.18 -9.53
N LEU A 181 -17.45 4.44 -8.31
CA LEU A 181 -17.87 5.78 -7.91
C LEU A 181 -16.66 6.74 -7.99
N PRO A 182 -16.84 7.99 -8.40
CA PRO A 182 -15.78 8.99 -8.32
C PRO A 182 -15.18 9.02 -6.91
N ASP A 183 -13.89 9.04 -6.82
CA ASP A 183 -13.12 9.07 -5.55
C ASP A 183 -13.34 7.91 -4.56
N ALA A 184 -13.98 6.82 -5.01
CA ALA A 184 -14.09 5.62 -4.20
C ALA A 184 -12.71 5.09 -3.79
N PRO A 185 -12.57 4.53 -2.56
CA PRO A 185 -11.37 3.82 -2.16
C PRO A 185 -10.98 2.75 -3.18
N GLY A 186 -9.70 2.73 -3.56
CA GLY A 186 -9.18 1.79 -4.56
C GLY A 186 -7.76 2.14 -4.99
N ALA A 187 -7.05 1.14 -5.52
CA ALA A 187 -5.63 1.23 -5.82
C ALA A 187 -5.23 2.46 -6.67
N PHE A 188 -6.07 2.89 -7.61
CA PHE A 188 -5.78 3.97 -8.53
C PHE A 188 -6.47 5.30 -8.20
N ARG A 189 -7.03 5.45 -6.98
CA ARG A 189 -7.73 6.69 -6.54
C ARG A 189 -6.90 7.96 -6.70
N PHE A 190 -5.59 7.88 -6.46
CA PHE A 190 -4.63 8.98 -6.56
C PHE A 190 -3.65 8.82 -7.73
N ALA A 191 -4.02 8.06 -8.75
CA ALA A 191 -3.16 7.79 -9.90
C ALA A 191 -2.91 9.01 -10.80
N GLU A 192 -3.81 10.01 -10.78
CA GLU A 192 -3.64 11.25 -11.51
C GLU A 192 -2.59 12.14 -10.83
N PRO A 193 -1.54 12.55 -11.57
CA PRO A 193 -0.53 13.47 -11.04
C PRO A 193 -1.16 14.75 -10.50
N GLY A 194 -0.64 15.22 -9.37
CA GLY A 194 -1.12 16.41 -8.69
C GLY A 194 -2.33 16.21 -7.77
N LYS A 195 -3.08 15.12 -7.88
CA LYS A 195 -4.29 14.91 -7.08
C LYS A 195 -3.99 14.78 -5.58
N LEU A 196 -3.02 13.93 -5.20
CA LEU A 196 -2.62 13.79 -3.80
C LEU A 196 -1.82 15.00 -3.33
N ALA A 197 -0.96 15.55 -4.18
CA ALA A 197 -0.20 16.78 -3.87
C ALA A 197 -1.13 17.96 -3.58
N GLY A 198 -2.21 18.12 -4.36
CA GLY A 198 -3.26 19.11 -4.12
C GLY A 198 -3.94 18.91 -2.77
N ALA A 199 -4.34 17.68 -2.44
CA ALA A 199 -4.96 17.37 -1.16
C ALA A 199 -4.04 17.67 0.04
N LEU A 200 -2.74 17.40 -0.08
CA LEU A 200 -1.75 17.75 0.94
C LEU A 200 -1.60 19.26 1.11
N ALA A 201 -1.53 20.00 0.01
CA ALA A 201 -1.43 21.47 0.03
C ALA A 201 -2.70 22.10 0.65
N GLU A 202 -3.88 21.61 0.31
CA GLU A 202 -5.17 22.03 0.89
C GLU A 202 -5.25 21.72 2.40
N ALA A 203 -4.64 20.62 2.84
CA ALA A 203 -4.53 20.27 4.26
C ALA A 203 -3.52 21.11 5.05
N GLY A 204 -2.72 21.96 4.38
CA GLY A 204 -1.76 22.87 5.01
C GLY A 204 -0.30 22.41 5.00
N VAL A 205 0.03 21.31 4.33
CA VAL A 205 1.40 20.87 4.09
C VAL A 205 2.09 21.86 3.13
N VAL A 206 3.32 22.22 3.43
CA VAL A 206 4.10 23.16 2.63
C VAL A 206 5.23 22.45 1.90
N GLN A 207 5.85 23.14 0.94
CA GLN A 207 6.92 22.58 0.10
C GLN A 207 6.54 21.23 -0.53
N VAL A 208 5.25 21.06 -0.86
CA VAL A 208 4.76 19.81 -1.43
C VAL A 208 5.48 19.52 -2.75
N ARG A 209 6.01 18.31 -2.86
CA ARG A 209 6.71 17.80 -4.04
C ARG A 209 6.06 16.51 -4.47
N GLU A 210 5.97 16.31 -5.78
CA GLU A 210 5.54 15.04 -6.38
C GLU A 210 6.57 14.62 -7.41
N ARG A 211 6.97 13.36 -7.38
CA ARG A 211 7.79 12.76 -8.42
C ARG A 211 7.29 11.39 -8.84
N ARG A 212 7.59 11.02 -10.07
CA ARG A 212 7.33 9.68 -10.60
C ARG A 212 8.52 8.77 -10.31
N LEU A 213 8.23 7.59 -9.80
CA LEU A 213 9.18 6.49 -9.68
C LEU A 213 8.83 5.45 -10.73
N ASN A 214 9.66 5.29 -11.75
CA ASN A 214 9.56 4.19 -12.70
C ASN A 214 10.54 3.09 -12.26
N PHE A 215 10.05 1.87 -12.15
CA PHE A 215 10.87 0.72 -11.74
C PHE A 215 10.29 -0.56 -12.34
N ARG A 216 10.89 -1.69 -12.03
CA ARG A 216 10.33 -3.00 -12.36
C ARG A 216 9.97 -3.76 -11.09
N ILE A 217 8.78 -4.35 -11.08
CA ILE A 217 8.36 -5.28 -10.04
C ILE A 217 8.92 -6.64 -10.45
N GLU A 218 9.93 -7.09 -9.74
CA GLU A 218 10.66 -8.32 -10.06
C GLU A 218 10.57 -9.31 -8.91
N ALA A 219 10.37 -10.59 -9.25
CA ALA A 219 10.44 -11.70 -8.31
C ALA A 219 10.80 -13.00 -9.07
N PRO A 220 11.41 -13.98 -8.41
CA PRO A 220 11.69 -15.30 -9.00
C PRO A 220 10.41 -16.16 -9.01
N LEU A 221 9.34 -15.63 -9.61
CA LEU A 221 8.05 -16.30 -9.74
C LEU A 221 7.85 -16.73 -11.20
N SER A 222 7.26 -17.92 -11.41
CA SER A 222 6.70 -18.31 -12.70
C SER A 222 5.35 -17.63 -12.94
N PRO A 223 4.81 -17.65 -14.19
CA PRO A 223 3.46 -17.17 -14.47
C PRO A 223 2.38 -17.82 -13.58
N GLU A 224 2.50 -19.12 -13.28
CA GLU A 224 1.58 -19.86 -12.43
C GLU A 224 1.66 -19.36 -10.97
N GLN A 225 2.87 -19.17 -10.46
CA GLN A 225 3.08 -18.64 -9.10
C GLN A 225 2.62 -17.18 -8.98
N PHE A 226 2.77 -16.37 -10.04
CA PHE A 226 2.17 -15.03 -10.11
C PHE A 226 0.65 -15.11 -9.98
N TRP A 227 -0.01 -15.98 -10.78
CA TRP A 227 -1.45 -16.17 -10.68
C TRP A 227 -1.88 -16.58 -9.27
N GLU A 228 -1.22 -17.56 -8.67
CA GLU A 228 -1.50 -18.01 -7.30
C GLU A 228 -1.36 -16.86 -6.28
N THR A 229 -0.25 -16.13 -6.34
CA THR A 229 -0.01 -14.99 -5.45
C THR A 229 -1.09 -13.91 -5.64
N ARG A 230 -1.42 -13.55 -6.88
CA ARG A 230 -2.44 -12.53 -7.17
C ARG A 230 -3.84 -12.96 -6.76
N SER A 231 -4.22 -14.20 -7.03
CA SER A 231 -5.52 -14.74 -6.64
C SER A 231 -5.68 -14.88 -5.13
N GLN A 232 -4.61 -15.05 -4.37
CA GLN A 232 -4.62 -15.13 -2.91
C GLN A 232 -4.59 -13.76 -2.24
N THR A 233 -3.79 -12.81 -2.74
CA THR A 233 -3.61 -11.50 -2.10
C THR A 233 -4.70 -10.47 -2.43
N SER A 234 -5.53 -10.70 -3.45
CA SER A 234 -6.66 -9.83 -3.79
C SER A 234 -7.99 -10.44 -3.32
N GLY A 235 -8.62 -9.81 -2.30
CA GLY A 235 -9.93 -10.22 -1.79
C GLY A 235 -11.01 -10.19 -2.87
N THR A 236 -11.09 -9.09 -3.61
CA THR A 236 -12.03 -8.94 -4.73
C THR A 236 -11.87 -10.03 -5.79
N LEU A 237 -10.63 -10.42 -6.13
CA LEU A 237 -10.40 -11.48 -7.10
C LEU A 237 -10.83 -12.84 -6.55
N ARG A 238 -10.50 -13.15 -5.29
CA ARG A 238 -10.93 -14.39 -4.63
C ARG A 238 -12.45 -14.53 -4.65
N GLU A 239 -13.15 -13.47 -4.21
CA GLU A 239 -14.62 -13.47 -4.14
C GLU A 239 -15.25 -13.67 -5.52
N LYS A 240 -14.78 -12.94 -6.53
CA LYS A 240 -15.30 -13.08 -7.89
C LYS A 240 -15.05 -14.48 -8.46
N LEU A 241 -13.85 -15.03 -8.31
CA LEU A 241 -13.51 -16.37 -8.79
C LEU A 241 -14.34 -17.46 -8.08
N ALA A 242 -14.59 -17.33 -6.79
CA ALA A 242 -15.39 -18.27 -6.01
C ALA A 242 -16.87 -18.33 -6.47
N ASN A 243 -17.38 -17.24 -7.04
CA ASN A 243 -18.77 -17.15 -7.53
C ASN A 243 -18.95 -17.54 -9.01
N LEU A 244 -17.86 -17.94 -9.71
CA LEU A 244 -17.91 -18.33 -11.11
C LEU A 244 -17.96 -19.85 -11.28
N PRO A 245 -18.57 -20.35 -12.38
CA PRO A 245 -18.42 -21.74 -12.78
C PRO A 245 -16.96 -22.13 -12.96
N SER A 246 -16.59 -23.35 -12.57
CA SER A 246 -15.20 -23.82 -12.62
C SER A 246 -14.57 -23.71 -14.01
N GLU A 247 -15.33 -23.96 -15.08
CA GLU A 247 -14.86 -23.82 -16.45
C GLU A 247 -14.48 -22.36 -16.80
N GLN A 248 -15.32 -21.41 -16.35
CA GLN A 248 -15.06 -19.98 -16.56
C GLN A 248 -13.85 -19.49 -15.74
N ALA A 249 -13.73 -19.95 -14.48
CA ALA A 249 -12.54 -19.64 -13.66
C ALA A 249 -11.23 -20.17 -14.28
N GLN A 250 -11.28 -21.39 -14.87
CA GLN A 250 -10.15 -21.97 -15.61
C GLN A 250 -9.82 -21.19 -16.88
N LYS A 251 -10.83 -20.71 -17.61
CA LYS A 251 -10.65 -19.89 -18.79
C LYS A 251 -9.98 -18.55 -18.44
N ILE A 252 -10.46 -17.87 -17.40
CA ILE A 252 -9.84 -16.63 -16.90
C ILE A 252 -8.37 -16.87 -16.51
N ARG A 253 -8.08 -17.96 -15.80
CA ARG A 253 -6.69 -18.32 -15.47
C ARG A 253 -5.84 -18.50 -16.72
N SER A 254 -6.33 -19.21 -17.73
CA SER A 254 -5.62 -19.42 -19.00
C SER A 254 -5.33 -18.09 -19.70
N ASP A 255 -6.32 -17.22 -19.81
CA ASP A 255 -6.18 -15.92 -20.47
C ASP A 255 -5.21 -14.99 -19.72
N VAL A 256 -5.21 -15.04 -18.39
CA VAL A 256 -4.23 -14.30 -17.59
C VAL A 256 -2.83 -14.85 -17.83
N LEU A 257 -2.63 -16.18 -17.80
CA LEU A 257 -1.33 -16.79 -18.03
C LEU A 257 -0.78 -16.47 -19.42
N GLU A 258 -1.64 -16.43 -20.45
CA GLU A 258 -1.26 -16.01 -21.80
C GLU A 258 -0.87 -14.53 -21.83
N ALA A 259 -1.70 -13.65 -21.29
CA ALA A 259 -1.49 -12.20 -21.32
C ALA A 259 -0.25 -11.74 -20.55
N VAL A 260 0.18 -12.47 -19.53
CA VAL A 260 1.36 -12.09 -18.74
C VAL A 260 2.68 -12.57 -19.30
N GLN A 261 2.71 -13.42 -20.33
CA GLN A 261 3.94 -14.04 -20.87
C GLN A 261 5.04 -13.02 -21.22
N GLU A 262 4.66 -11.88 -21.78
CA GLU A 262 5.62 -10.82 -22.13
C GLU A 262 6.37 -10.24 -20.91
N PHE A 263 5.80 -10.38 -19.71
CA PHE A 263 6.38 -9.91 -18.44
C PHE A 263 7.21 -10.98 -17.70
N PHE A 264 7.48 -12.11 -18.37
CA PHE A 264 8.28 -13.20 -17.81
C PHE A 264 9.50 -13.53 -18.70
N PRO A 265 10.37 -12.55 -18.95
CA PRO A 265 11.59 -12.83 -19.71
C PRO A 265 12.44 -13.89 -18.96
N ASN A 266 12.87 -14.92 -19.68
CA ASN A 266 13.59 -16.06 -19.11
C ASN A 266 12.83 -16.82 -17.99
N GLY A 267 11.49 -16.76 -18.01
CA GLY A 267 10.64 -17.45 -17.04
C GLY A 267 10.56 -16.78 -15.64
N GLN A 268 11.09 -15.57 -15.48
CA GLN A 268 11.05 -14.81 -14.25
C GLN A 268 10.21 -13.55 -14.39
N MET A 269 9.47 -13.22 -13.33
CA MET A 269 8.58 -12.08 -13.31
C MET A 269 9.33 -10.76 -13.39
N SER A 270 8.94 -9.88 -14.31
CA SER A 270 9.47 -8.52 -14.44
C SER A 270 8.44 -7.60 -15.10
N PHE A 271 7.60 -6.93 -14.30
CA PHE A 271 6.58 -5.99 -14.78
C PHE A 271 7.09 -4.55 -14.73
N PRO A 272 6.86 -3.71 -15.74
CA PRO A 272 7.03 -2.28 -15.59
C PRO A 272 6.04 -1.74 -14.56
N ALA A 273 6.47 -0.76 -13.78
CA ALA A 273 5.62 -0.10 -12.80
C ALA A 273 5.97 1.37 -12.66
N GLN A 274 4.95 2.17 -12.39
CA GLN A 274 5.07 3.59 -12.08
C GLN A 274 4.30 3.91 -10.82
N MET A 275 4.98 4.59 -9.89
CA MET A 275 4.34 5.14 -8.69
C MET A 275 4.56 6.64 -8.61
N LEU A 276 3.69 7.31 -7.86
CA LEU A 276 3.86 8.70 -7.47
C LEU A 276 4.32 8.73 -6.02
N ILE A 277 5.40 9.46 -5.75
CA ILE A 277 5.86 9.75 -4.41
C ILE A 277 5.54 11.21 -4.15
N VAL A 278 4.77 11.45 -3.09
CA VAL A 278 4.34 12.80 -2.72
C VAL A 278 4.82 13.07 -1.31
N SER A 279 5.55 14.15 -1.11
CA SER A 279 6.10 14.55 0.20
C SER A 279 5.97 16.05 0.42
N GLY A 280 6.03 16.47 1.69
CA GLY A 280 6.05 17.87 2.07
C GLY A 280 6.36 18.06 3.54
N GLU A 281 6.45 19.30 3.99
CA GLU A 281 6.81 19.69 5.36
C GLU A 281 5.56 20.18 6.10
N VAL A 282 5.46 19.80 7.40
CA VAL A 282 4.44 20.28 8.31
C VAL A 282 4.90 21.61 8.93
N ARG A 283 4.00 22.60 9.02
CA ARG A 283 4.28 23.91 9.67
C ARG A 283 4.18 23.87 11.16
#